data_b0e5537a73dcdbcf520b5c7f994f87af
#
_entry.id   b0e5537a73dcdbcf520b5c7f994f87af
#
_cell.length_a   1.000
_cell.length_b   1.000
_cell.length_c   1.000
_cell.angle_alpha   90.00
_cell.angle_beta   90.00
_cell.angle_gamma   90.00
#
_symmetry.space_group_name_H-M   'P 1'
#
loop_
_entity.id
_entity.type
_entity.pdbx_description
1 polymer ?
#
loop_
_entity_poly.entity_id
_entity_poly.type
_entity_poly.pdbx_seq_one_letter_code
_entity_poly.pdbx_strand_id
1 'polypeptide(L)'
;MLIRLEHIEKTYGTPDHPVPVLHDVNFAMREGEYYAIMGPSGSGKSTLMNILGYLDTPTGGTYFFEDVNNSRASDAKMARIRNEKIGFVFQSFHLLQRRRAWENVALPLMYGNVPKKERRERAEAALIEVGLKDRMDFYPTQLSGGQCQRVAIARAICTQPKLLLADEPTGALDSRSGQQIMDIFDSLHARGMSIIMITHELAVAERAKRMMHIYDGILSGGEEA
;
A
#
# COMPACT_ATOMS: atom_id res chain seq x y z
N MET A 1 -5.31 16.75 -7.44
CA MET A 1 -4.19 16.14 -6.70
C MET A 1 -4.69 14.86 -6.04
N LEU A 2 -3.95 13.72 -6.10
CA LEU A 2 -4.41 12.50 -5.42
C LEU A 2 -4.14 12.57 -3.91
N ILE A 3 -2.90 12.89 -3.54
CA ILE A 3 -2.46 13.07 -2.15
C ILE A 3 -1.79 14.42 -1.99
N ARG A 4 -2.05 15.09 -0.85
CA ARG A 4 -1.30 16.26 -0.39
C ARG A 4 -1.24 16.26 1.14
N LEU A 5 -0.04 16.21 1.65
CA LEU A 5 0.31 16.34 3.06
C LEU A 5 0.94 17.71 3.27
N GLU A 6 0.46 18.45 4.27
CA GLU A 6 0.97 19.77 4.64
C GLU A 6 1.30 19.76 6.13
N HIS A 7 2.57 19.94 6.46
CA HIS A 7 3.10 20.05 7.82
C HIS A 7 2.66 18.87 8.71
N ILE A 8 2.69 17.63 8.17
CA ILE A 8 2.26 16.46 8.93
C ILE A 8 3.25 16.17 10.05
N GLU A 9 2.69 16.05 11.26
CA GLU A 9 3.39 15.64 12.46
C GLU A 9 2.76 14.37 13.03
N LYS A 10 3.59 13.51 13.63
CA LYS A 10 3.11 12.36 14.39
C LYS A 10 3.93 12.16 15.64
N THR A 11 3.25 12.20 16.77
CA THR A 11 3.81 11.90 18.09
C THR A 11 2.99 10.78 18.72
N TYR A 12 3.65 9.74 19.20
CA TYR A 12 3.08 8.67 20.02
C TYR A 12 3.35 8.91 21.50
N GLY A 13 2.84 8.03 22.35
CA GLY A 13 3.03 8.08 23.79
C GLY A 13 1.99 8.93 24.51
N THR A 14 2.33 9.31 25.73
CA THR A 14 1.47 10.16 26.61
C THR A 14 2.00 11.59 26.65
N PRO A 15 1.21 12.57 27.12
CA PRO A 15 1.69 13.94 27.29
C PRO A 15 2.96 14.04 28.15
N ASP A 16 3.14 13.15 29.13
CA ASP A 16 4.32 13.11 30.01
C ASP A 16 5.54 12.44 29.37
N HIS A 17 5.31 11.58 28.36
CA HIS A 17 6.34 10.82 27.64
C HIS A 17 6.04 10.82 26.14
N PRO A 18 6.15 11.98 25.46
CA PRO A 18 5.91 12.07 24.02
C PRO A 18 7.07 11.43 23.23
N VAL A 19 6.73 10.70 22.19
CA VAL A 19 7.68 10.09 21.24
C VAL A 19 7.36 10.64 19.86
N PRO A 20 7.97 11.78 19.45
CA PRO A 20 7.79 12.33 18.11
C PRO A 20 8.45 11.41 17.08
N VAL A 21 7.76 11.15 15.96
CA VAL A 21 8.18 10.21 14.92
C VAL A 21 8.17 10.83 13.53
N LEU A 22 7.24 11.74 13.24
CA LEU A 22 7.23 12.51 11.99
C LEU A 22 7.27 13.99 12.29
N HIS A 23 8.08 14.72 11.52
CA HIS A 23 8.38 16.12 11.70
C HIS A 23 8.16 16.90 10.41
N ASP A 24 7.16 17.77 10.40
CA ASP A 24 6.90 18.70 9.29
C ASP A 24 6.92 18.04 7.90
N VAL A 25 6.27 16.86 7.77
CA VAL A 25 6.27 16.13 6.51
C VAL A 25 5.35 16.82 5.51
N ASN A 26 5.94 17.23 4.38
CA ASN A 26 5.27 17.82 3.24
C ASN A 26 5.42 16.89 2.03
N PHE A 27 4.30 16.53 1.39
CA PHE A 27 4.31 15.60 0.25
C PHE A 27 3.13 15.87 -0.67
N ALA A 28 3.36 15.77 -1.97
CA ALA A 28 2.30 15.89 -2.97
C ALA A 28 2.46 14.84 -4.06
N MET A 29 1.35 14.19 -4.43
CA MET A 29 1.30 13.16 -5.46
C MET A 29 0.10 13.37 -6.37
N ARG A 30 0.32 13.28 -7.68
CA ARG A 30 -0.74 13.26 -8.69
C ARG A 30 -1.22 11.83 -8.95
N GLU A 31 -2.40 11.70 -9.54
CA GLU A 31 -2.90 10.39 -10.00
C GLU A 31 -1.95 9.84 -11.09
N GLY A 32 -1.65 8.54 -11.03
CA GLY A 32 -0.76 7.86 -11.98
C GLY A 32 0.74 8.00 -11.69
N GLU A 33 1.15 8.67 -10.61
CA GLU A 33 2.57 8.74 -10.25
C GLU A 33 3.01 7.49 -9.46
N TYR A 34 4.30 7.18 -9.54
CA TYR A 34 4.95 6.10 -8.79
C TYR A 34 6.11 6.66 -7.98
N TYR A 35 5.99 6.58 -6.66
CA TYR A 35 7.01 6.99 -5.69
C TYR A 35 7.60 5.80 -4.95
N ALA A 36 8.91 5.82 -4.75
CA ALA A 36 9.59 5.02 -3.74
C ALA A 36 9.98 5.90 -2.54
N ILE A 37 9.75 5.42 -1.32
CA ILE A 37 10.18 6.06 -0.08
C ILE A 37 11.21 5.16 0.58
N MET A 38 12.44 5.65 0.69
CA MET A 38 13.56 4.96 1.30
C MET A 38 13.94 5.55 2.65
N GLY A 39 14.64 4.77 3.46
CA GLY A 39 15.21 5.23 4.72
C GLY A 39 15.60 4.07 5.64
N PRO A 40 16.43 4.30 6.65
CA PRO A 40 16.84 3.27 7.59
C PRO A 40 15.67 2.74 8.45
N SER A 41 15.89 1.63 9.15
CA SER A 41 14.93 1.13 10.13
C SER A 41 14.69 2.19 11.22
N GLY A 42 13.44 2.38 11.64
CA GLY A 42 13.08 3.37 12.65
C GLY A 42 12.93 4.80 12.16
N SER A 43 13.17 5.11 10.88
CA SER A 43 13.11 6.48 10.35
C SER A 43 11.70 7.09 10.21
N GLY A 44 10.63 6.31 10.49
CA GLY A 44 9.24 6.79 10.37
C GLY A 44 8.50 6.30 9.13
N LYS A 45 9.10 5.45 8.26
CA LYS A 45 8.46 4.93 7.02
C LYS A 45 7.10 4.28 7.26
N SER A 46 7.02 3.33 8.19
CA SER A 46 5.76 2.62 8.49
C SER A 46 4.72 3.57 9.11
N THR A 47 5.15 4.55 9.89
CA THR A 47 4.26 5.59 10.42
C THR A 47 3.68 6.45 9.31
N LEU A 48 4.52 6.90 8.37
CA LEU A 48 4.07 7.67 7.21
C LEU A 48 3.11 6.85 6.34
N MET A 49 3.44 5.57 6.07
CA MET A 49 2.56 4.68 5.33
C MET A 49 1.21 4.48 6.02
N ASN A 50 1.20 4.31 7.35
CA ASN A 50 -0.03 4.17 8.11
C ASN A 50 -0.92 5.42 8.00
N ILE A 51 -0.32 6.61 8.01
CA ILE A 51 -1.07 7.87 7.80
C ILE A 51 -1.59 7.95 6.37
N LEU A 52 -0.74 7.71 5.36
CA LEU A 52 -1.14 7.69 3.95
C LEU A 52 -2.27 6.71 3.69
N GLY A 53 -2.25 5.58 4.39
CA GLY A 53 -3.24 4.50 4.29
C GLY A 53 -4.47 4.64 5.18
N TYR A 54 -4.62 5.72 5.94
CA TYR A 54 -5.70 5.88 6.91
C TYR A 54 -5.77 4.76 7.96
N LEU A 55 -4.64 4.13 8.26
CA LEU A 55 -4.50 3.17 9.38
C LEU A 55 -4.20 3.90 10.69
N ASP A 56 -3.66 5.12 10.60
CA ASP A 56 -3.39 6.01 11.72
C ASP A 56 -3.71 7.45 11.33
N THR A 57 -3.83 8.34 12.32
CA THR A 57 -4.08 9.76 12.12
C THR A 57 -2.86 10.60 12.51
N PRO A 58 -2.53 11.66 11.77
CA PRO A 58 -1.50 12.61 12.19
C PRO A 58 -1.90 13.32 13.49
N THR A 59 -0.93 13.75 14.29
CA THR A 59 -1.16 14.59 15.48
C THR A 59 -1.20 16.08 15.14
N GLY A 60 -0.61 16.48 14.00
CA GLY A 60 -0.61 17.83 13.46
C GLY A 60 -0.61 17.83 11.94
N GLY A 61 -0.84 19.01 11.36
CA GLY A 61 -0.85 19.20 9.91
C GLY A 61 -2.17 18.85 9.23
N THR A 62 -2.14 18.82 7.89
CA THR A 62 -3.35 18.65 7.07
C THR A 62 -3.12 17.58 6.01
N TYR A 63 -4.06 16.63 5.90
CA TYR A 63 -4.05 15.57 4.90
C TYR A 63 -5.23 15.71 3.94
N PHE A 64 -4.92 15.89 2.65
CA PHE A 64 -5.89 15.90 1.55
C PHE A 64 -5.77 14.65 0.71
N PHE A 65 -6.89 14.01 0.44
CA PHE A 65 -7.02 12.90 -0.51
C PHE A 65 -8.09 13.25 -1.55
N GLU A 66 -7.74 13.19 -2.83
CA GLU A 66 -8.58 13.66 -3.94
C GLU A 66 -9.07 15.12 -3.69
N ASP A 67 -8.15 15.99 -3.26
CA ASP A 67 -8.38 17.41 -2.90
C ASP A 67 -9.37 17.64 -1.73
N VAL A 68 -9.84 16.57 -1.06
CA VAL A 68 -10.71 16.65 0.11
C VAL A 68 -9.88 16.59 1.38
N ASN A 69 -10.04 17.60 2.26
CA ASN A 69 -9.41 17.58 3.58
C ASN A 69 -10.01 16.47 4.46
N ASN A 70 -9.17 15.53 4.87
CA ASN A 70 -9.54 14.37 5.70
C ASN A 70 -8.83 14.35 7.06
N SER A 71 -8.13 15.41 7.47
CA SER A 71 -7.37 15.47 8.73
C SER A 71 -8.21 15.19 9.98
N ARG A 72 -9.52 15.45 9.90
CA ARG A 72 -10.49 15.19 10.98
C ARG A 72 -11.59 14.21 10.55
N ALA A 73 -11.27 13.30 9.63
CA ALA A 73 -12.21 12.29 9.18
C ALA A 73 -12.55 11.33 10.34
N SER A 74 -13.82 10.94 10.46
CA SER A 74 -14.24 9.91 11.41
C SER A 74 -13.67 8.54 11.02
N ASP A 75 -13.54 7.63 11.99
CA ASP A 75 -13.07 6.26 11.77
C ASP A 75 -13.86 5.54 10.67
N ALA A 76 -15.18 5.75 10.62
CA ALA A 76 -16.05 5.20 9.59
C ALA A 76 -15.71 5.75 8.19
N LYS A 77 -15.41 7.06 8.07
CA LYS A 77 -14.99 7.68 6.81
C LYS A 77 -13.60 7.15 6.40
N MET A 78 -12.66 7.07 7.33
CA MET A 78 -11.33 6.52 7.08
C MET A 78 -11.40 5.05 6.63
N ALA A 79 -12.19 4.24 7.31
CA ALA A 79 -12.40 2.83 6.94
C ALA A 79 -12.99 2.68 5.53
N ARG A 80 -13.92 3.56 5.15
CA ARG A 80 -14.50 3.58 3.80
C ARG A 80 -13.47 3.96 2.74
N ILE A 81 -12.71 5.06 2.94
CA ILE A 81 -11.64 5.48 2.01
C ILE A 81 -10.63 4.35 1.84
N ARG A 82 -10.17 3.76 2.94
CA ARG A 82 -9.23 2.64 2.94
C ARG A 82 -9.73 1.44 2.14
N ASN A 83 -11.00 1.08 2.27
CA ASN A 83 -11.58 -0.04 1.54
C ASN A 83 -11.80 0.24 0.05
N GLU A 84 -12.30 1.44 -0.28
CA GLU A 84 -12.73 1.79 -1.64
C GLU A 84 -11.60 2.36 -2.50
N LYS A 85 -10.60 3.03 -1.89
CA LYS A 85 -9.64 3.88 -2.60
C LYS A 85 -8.19 3.44 -2.46
N ILE A 86 -7.86 2.57 -1.48
CA ILE A 86 -6.48 2.22 -1.16
C ILE A 86 -6.31 0.71 -1.13
N GLY A 87 -5.35 0.21 -1.90
CA GLY A 87 -4.88 -1.16 -1.83
C GLY A 87 -3.60 -1.26 -0.99
N PHE A 88 -3.47 -2.33 -0.21
CA PHE A 88 -2.28 -2.57 0.62
C PHE A 88 -1.60 -3.87 0.25
N VAL A 89 -0.27 -3.79 0.10
CA VAL A 89 0.62 -4.94 -0.08
C VAL A 89 1.69 -4.87 1.00
N PHE A 90 1.80 -5.91 1.82
CA PHE A 90 2.75 -6.00 2.93
C PHE A 90 3.79 -7.09 2.68
N GLN A 91 4.95 -6.96 3.30
CA GLN A 91 6.03 -7.95 3.29
C GLN A 91 5.55 -9.34 3.76
N SER A 92 4.73 -9.41 4.80
CA SER A 92 4.25 -10.65 5.42
C SER A 92 2.96 -11.20 4.81
N PHE A 93 2.57 -10.80 3.59
CA PHE A 93 1.40 -11.24 2.83
C PHE A 93 0.05 -11.06 3.56
N HIS A 94 -0.03 -11.33 4.85
CA HIS A 94 -1.24 -11.29 5.70
C HIS A 94 -2.44 -12.03 5.08
N LEU A 95 -2.21 -13.26 4.60
CA LEU A 95 -3.26 -14.12 4.07
C LEU A 95 -3.89 -14.97 5.17
N LEU A 96 -5.21 -15.15 5.06
CA LEU A 96 -5.95 -16.07 5.91
C LEU A 96 -5.64 -17.51 5.49
N GLN A 97 -4.89 -18.24 6.32
CA GLN A 97 -4.35 -19.58 5.99
C GLN A 97 -5.43 -20.63 5.71
N ARG A 98 -6.63 -20.49 6.30
CA ARG A 98 -7.78 -21.39 6.16
C ARG A 98 -8.77 -20.95 5.08
N ARG A 99 -8.38 -19.98 4.24
CA ARG A 99 -9.16 -19.50 3.10
C ARG A 99 -8.38 -19.72 1.82
N ARG A 100 -9.10 -20.08 0.75
CA ARG A 100 -8.51 -20.22 -0.59
C ARG A 100 -7.99 -18.88 -1.12
N ALA A 101 -7.16 -18.90 -2.15
CA ALA A 101 -6.62 -17.70 -2.77
C ALA A 101 -7.74 -16.74 -3.19
N TRP A 102 -8.75 -17.19 -3.93
CA TRP A 102 -9.86 -16.33 -4.34
C TRP A 102 -10.68 -15.79 -3.15
N GLU A 103 -10.83 -16.54 -2.06
CA GLU A 103 -11.52 -16.07 -0.86
C GLU A 103 -10.74 -14.97 -0.15
N ASN A 104 -9.40 -15.08 -0.10
CA ASN A 104 -8.52 -14.02 0.41
C ASN A 104 -8.66 -12.74 -0.42
N VAL A 105 -8.67 -12.87 -1.75
CA VAL A 105 -8.82 -11.72 -2.66
C VAL A 105 -10.21 -11.09 -2.52
N ALA A 106 -11.26 -11.88 -2.29
CA ALA A 106 -12.63 -11.39 -2.15
C ALA A 106 -12.91 -10.63 -0.84
N LEU A 107 -12.01 -10.68 0.16
CA LEU A 107 -12.25 -10.05 1.48
C LEU A 107 -12.59 -8.55 1.40
N PRO A 108 -11.82 -7.68 0.70
CA PRO A 108 -12.16 -6.26 0.61
C PRO A 108 -13.52 -6.01 -0.06
N LEU A 109 -13.90 -6.86 -1.01
CA LEU A 109 -15.20 -6.76 -1.70
C LEU A 109 -16.37 -7.05 -0.75
N MET A 110 -16.15 -7.86 0.30
CA MET A 110 -17.17 -8.10 1.33
C MET A 110 -17.43 -6.86 2.17
N TYR A 111 -16.36 -6.15 2.55
CA TYR A 111 -16.46 -4.91 3.32
C TYR A 111 -16.97 -3.73 2.48
N GLY A 112 -16.72 -3.74 1.16
CA GLY A 112 -17.23 -2.78 0.19
C GLY A 112 -18.69 -3.02 -0.23
N ASN A 113 -19.43 -3.93 0.43
CA ASN A 113 -20.81 -4.28 0.12
C ASN A 113 -21.06 -4.75 -1.33
N VAL A 114 -20.03 -5.28 -2.01
CA VAL A 114 -20.20 -5.88 -3.34
C VAL A 114 -21.12 -7.10 -3.24
N PRO A 115 -22.10 -7.27 -4.14
CA PRO A 115 -22.99 -8.44 -4.11
C PRO A 115 -22.23 -9.76 -4.16
N LYS A 116 -22.67 -10.75 -3.36
CA LYS A 116 -21.96 -12.04 -3.21
C LYS A 116 -21.66 -12.71 -4.57
N LYS A 117 -22.57 -12.59 -5.54
CA LYS A 117 -22.40 -13.16 -6.88
C LYS A 117 -21.19 -12.55 -7.63
N GLU A 118 -20.96 -11.26 -7.48
CA GLU A 118 -19.87 -10.55 -8.17
C GLU A 118 -18.51 -10.71 -7.49
N ARG A 119 -18.47 -11.00 -6.17
CA ARG A 119 -17.21 -11.08 -5.41
C ARG A 119 -16.24 -12.11 -5.99
N ARG A 120 -16.76 -13.29 -6.34
CA ARG A 120 -15.93 -14.35 -6.89
C ARG A 120 -15.39 -13.97 -8.26
N GLU A 121 -16.22 -13.47 -9.14
CA GLU A 121 -15.83 -13.02 -10.49
C GLU A 121 -14.73 -11.95 -10.44
N ARG A 122 -14.90 -10.92 -9.61
CA ARG A 122 -13.87 -9.88 -9.43
C ARG A 122 -12.58 -10.42 -8.82
N ALA A 123 -12.68 -11.33 -7.86
CA ALA A 123 -11.50 -11.95 -7.24
C ALA A 123 -10.74 -12.83 -8.25
N GLU A 124 -11.45 -13.62 -9.06
CA GLU A 124 -10.86 -14.43 -10.12
C GLU A 124 -10.19 -13.57 -11.18
N ALA A 125 -10.82 -12.47 -11.61
CA ALA A 125 -10.23 -11.52 -12.54
C ALA A 125 -8.91 -10.93 -12.02
N ALA A 126 -8.87 -10.52 -10.74
CA ALA A 126 -7.64 -10.01 -10.13
C ALA A 126 -6.55 -11.10 -10.01
N LEU A 127 -6.92 -12.36 -9.75
CA LEU A 127 -5.95 -13.47 -9.73
C LEU A 127 -5.40 -13.78 -11.12
N ILE A 128 -6.21 -13.69 -12.16
CA ILE A 128 -5.76 -13.83 -13.56
C ILE A 128 -4.74 -12.73 -13.88
N GLU A 129 -5.01 -11.50 -13.47
CA GLU A 129 -4.16 -10.34 -13.70
C GLU A 129 -2.74 -10.52 -13.13
N VAL A 130 -2.61 -11.18 -11.99
CA VAL A 130 -1.31 -11.49 -11.37
C VAL A 130 -0.75 -12.87 -11.76
N GLY A 131 -1.32 -13.54 -12.78
CA GLY A 131 -0.84 -14.82 -13.30
C GLY A 131 -1.10 -16.02 -12.40
N LEU A 132 -2.20 -16.04 -11.64
CA LEU A 132 -2.59 -17.13 -10.73
C LEU A 132 -3.89 -17.83 -11.13
N LYS A 133 -4.23 -17.86 -12.43
CA LYS A 133 -5.43 -18.51 -12.94
C LYS A 133 -5.59 -19.95 -12.44
N ASP A 134 -4.52 -20.74 -12.46
CA ASP A 134 -4.55 -22.16 -12.09
C ASP A 134 -4.35 -22.42 -10.59
N ARG A 135 -4.36 -21.37 -9.77
CA ARG A 135 -4.10 -21.42 -8.31
C ARG A 135 -5.22 -20.81 -7.45
N MET A 136 -6.36 -20.48 -8.06
CA MET A 136 -7.45 -19.76 -7.38
C MET A 136 -8.01 -20.52 -6.18
N ASP A 137 -8.10 -21.84 -6.27
CA ASP A 137 -8.67 -22.71 -5.24
C ASP A 137 -7.63 -23.26 -4.24
N PHE A 138 -6.36 -22.84 -4.35
CA PHE A 138 -5.30 -23.28 -3.46
C PHE A 138 -5.35 -22.48 -2.14
N TYR A 139 -4.96 -23.14 -1.05
CA TYR A 139 -4.74 -22.49 0.23
C TYR A 139 -3.34 -21.87 0.28
N PRO A 140 -3.11 -20.81 1.08
CA PRO A 140 -1.78 -20.19 1.21
C PRO A 140 -0.67 -21.19 1.54
N THR A 141 -0.96 -22.23 2.32
CA THR A 141 -0.01 -23.29 2.68
C THR A 141 0.43 -24.16 1.50
N GLN A 142 -0.28 -24.09 0.36
CA GLN A 142 0.01 -24.83 -0.87
C GLN A 142 0.71 -23.95 -1.92
N LEU A 143 0.94 -22.67 -1.60
CA LEU A 143 1.52 -21.66 -2.49
C LEU A 143 2.96 -21.34 -2.06
N SER A 144 3.82 -21.02 -3.03
CA SER A 144 5.14 -20.44 -2.75
C SER A 144 5.01 -19.02 -2.19
N GLY A 145 6.08 -18.48 -1.58
CA GLY A 145 6.11 -17.09 -1.09
C GLY A 145 5.75 -16.07 -2.17
N GLY A 146 6.34 -16.19 -3.37
CA GLY A 146 6.00 -15.32 -4.50
C GLY A 146 4.55 -15.49 -4.99
N GLN A 147 3.97 -16.69 -4.89
CA GLN A 147 2.54 -16.90 -5.18
C GLN A 147 1.65 -16.27 -4.11
N CYS A 148 2.02 -16.40 -2.82
CA CYS A 148 1.31 -15.73 -1.72
C CYS A 148 1.33 -14.21 -1.89
N GLN A 149 2.48 -13.63 -2.28
CA GLN A 149 2.58 -12.20 -2.55
C GLN A 149 1.71 -11.76 -3.73
N ARG A 150 1.66 -12.56 -4.80
CA ARG A 150 0.74 -12.30 -5.93
C ARG A 150 -0.74 -12.35 -5.49
N VAL A 151 -1.13 -13.26 -4.59
CA VAL A 151 -2.47 -13.25 -3.99
C VAL A 151 -2.72 -11.97 -3.18
N ALA A 152 -1.72 -11.50 -2.40
CA ALA A 152 -1.83 -10.25 -1.66
C ALA A 152 -1.97 -9.03 -2.59
N ILE A 153 -1.25 -8.99 -3.71
CA ILE A 153 -1.41 -7.95 -4.73
C ILE A 153 -2.82 -8.03 -5.37
N ALA A 154 -3.27 -9.23 -5.78
CA ALA A 154 -4.62 -9.41 -6.33
C ALA A 154 -5.70 -8.91 -5.35
N ARG A 155 -5.54 -9.19 -4.04
CA ARG A 155 -6.42 -8.65 -2.99
C ARG A 155 -6.38 -7.14 -2.92
N ALA A 156 -5.22 -6.55 -3.08
CA ALA A 156 -5.07 -5.08 -3.03
C ALA A 156 -5.74 -4.38 -4.23
N ILE A 157 -5.74 -5.00 -5.42
CA ILE A 157 -6.27 -4.39 -6.65
C ILE A 157 -7.71 -4.75 -6.99
N CYS A 158 -8.32 -5.76 -6.34
CA CYS A 158 -9.65 -6.28 -6.69
C CYS A 158 -10.79 -5.25 -6.50
N THR A 159 -10.58 -4.22 -5.67
CA THR A 159 -11.50 -3.09 -5.48
C THR A 159 -11.28 -1.97 -6.50
N GLN A 160 -10.27 -2.07 -7.36
CA GLN A 160 -9.83 -1.03 -8.29
C GLN A 160 -9.48 0.29 -7.56
N PRO A 161 -8.54 0.26 -6.62
CA PRO A 161 -8.19 1.41 -5.81
C PRO A 161 -7.55 2.53 -6.65
N LYS A 162 -7.55 3.74 -6.10
CA LYS A 162 -6.82 4.89 -6.67
C LYS A 162 -5.33 4.90 -6.33
N LEU A 163 -5.00 4.30 -5.20
CA LEU A 163 -3.65 4.25 -4.65
C LEU A 163 -3.30 2.83 -4.21
N LEU A 164 -2.12 2.36 -4.58
CA LEU A 164 -1.52 1.12 -4.07
C LEU A 164 -0.35 1.49 -3.14
N LEU A 165 -0.45 1.09 -1.88
CA LEU A 165 0.61 1.23 -0.88
C LEU A 165 1.31 -0.11 -0.71
N ALA A 166 2.62 -0.17 -0.90
CA ALA A 166 3.41 -1.38 -0.76
C ALA A 166 4.53 -1.19 0.28
N ASP A 167 4.56 -2.04 1.29
CA ASP A 167 5.59 -2.05 2.34
C ASP A 167 6.50 -3.26 2.15
N GLU A 168 7.73 -3.03 1.72
CA GLU A 168 8.76 -4.05 1.47
C GLU A 168 8.22 -5.26 0.67
N PRO A 169 7.60 -5.06 -0.51
CA PRO A 169 6.82 -6.11 -1.16
C PRO A 169 7.66 -7.29 -1.64
N THR A 170 8.99 -7.17 -1.67
CA THR A 170 9.95 -8.21 -2.07
C THR A 170 10.76 -8.79 -0.92
N GLY A 171 10.73 -8.17 0.26
CA GLY A 171 11.65 -8.45 1.37
C GLY A 171 11.57 -9.86 1.99
N ALA A 172 10.53 -10.63 1.68
CA ALA A 172 10.39 -12.04 2.11
C ALA A 172 10.60 -13.04 0.96
N LEU A 173 11.11 -12.60 -0.22
CA LEU A 173 11.16 -13.39 -1.43
C LEU A 173 12.60 -13.63 -1.91
N ASP A 174 12.79 -14.70 -2.66
CA ASP A 174 14.00 -14.88 -3.46
C ASP A 174 14.06 -13.85 -4.61
N SER A 175 15.26 -13.61 -5.15
CA SER A 175 15.50 -12.58 -6.18
C SER A 175 14.64 -12.77 -7.43
N ARG A 176 14.41 -14.02 -7.88
CA ARG A 176 13.59 -14.31 -9.06
C ARG A 176 12.11 -14.00 -8.79
N SER A 177 11.60 -14.41 -7.65
CA SER A 177 10.22 -14.10 -7.24
C SER A 177 10.04 -12.60 -7.03
N GLY A 178 11.02 -11.93 -6.40
CA GLY A 178 11.03 -10.48 -6.22
C GLY A 178 10.93 -9.73 -7.54
N GLN A 179 11.74 -10.13 -8.56
CA GLN A 179 11.67 -9.54 -9.90
C GLN A 179 10.27 -9.68 -10.53
N GLN A 180 9.64 -10.86 -10.43
CA GLN A 180 8.28 -11.07 -10.94
C GLN A 180 7.24 -10.19 -10.24
N ILE A 181 7.41 -9.93 -8.94
CA ILE A 181 6.54 -9.00 -8.21
C ILE A 181 6.73 -7.58 -8.73
N MET A 182 7.96 -7.14 -8.93
CA MET A 182 8.23 -5.80 -9.47
C MET A 182 7.67 -5.62 -10.88
N ASP A 183 7.75 -6.64 -11.74
CA ASP A 183 7.16 -6.60 -13.08
C ASP A 183 5.62 -6.45 -13.04
N ILE A 184 4.95 -6.98 -12.00
CA ILE A 184 3.51 -6.75 -11.78
C ILE A 184 3.27 -5.28 -11.40
N PHE A 185 4.06 -4.68 -10.48
CA PHE A 185 3.93 -3.27 -10.11
C PHE A 185 4.14 -2.36 -11.33
N ASP A 186 5.15 -2.63 -12.15
CA ASP A 186 5.41 -1.87 -13.39
C ASP A 186 4.22 -1.96 -14.35
N SER A 187 3.64 -3.15 -14.53
CA SER A 187 2.44 -3.34 -15.36
C SER A 187 1.22 -2.58 -14.81
N LEU A 188 1.02 -2.56 -13.48
CA LEU A 188 -0.04 -1.80 -12.83
C LEU A 188 0.15 -0.30 -13.04
N HIS A 189 1.38 0.20 -12.83
CA HIS A 189 1.73 1.61 -13.07
C HIS A 189 1.54 2.01 -14.53
N ALA A 190 1.98 1.19 -15.49
CA ALA A 190 1.80 1.46 -16.93
C ALA A 190 0.32 1.61 -17.34
N ARG A 191 -0.60 1.05 -16.54
CA ARG A 191 -2.06 1.20 -16.72
C ARG A 191 -2.66 2.36 -15.90
N GLY A 192 -1.81 3.22 -15.34
CA GLY A 192 -2.23 4.44 -14.63
C GLY A 192 -2.46 4.26 -13.12
N MET A 193 -2.07 3.12 -12.52
CA MET A 193 -2.15 2.95 -11.07
C MET A 193 -1.17 3.89 -10.37
N SER A 194 -1.65 4.62 -9.37
CA SER A 194 -0.79 5.40 -8.48
C SER A 194 -0.17 4.49 -7.44
N ILE A 195 1.16 4.55 -7.24
CA ILE A 195 1.87 3.62 -6.36
C ILE A 195 2.79 4.40 -5.41
N ILE A 196 2.73 4.08 -4.12
CA ILE A 196 3.78 4.45 -3.16
C ILE A 196 4.37 3.15 -2.60
N MET A 197 5.66 2.97 -2.80
CA MET A 197 6.41 1.81 -2.35
C MET A 197 7.40 2.22 -1.27
N ILE A 198 7.38 1.53 -0.15
CA ILE A 198 8.37 1.65 0.90
C ILE A 198 9.35 0.51 0.75
N THR A 199 10.65 0.83 0.68
CA THR A 199 11.71 -0.17 0.59
C THR A 199 13.02 0.38 1.11
N HIS A 200 13.92 -0.49 1.53
CA HIS A 200 15.32 -0.18 1.81
C HIS A 200 16.25 -0.69 0.69
N GLU A 201 15.72 -1.41 -0.29
CA GLU A 201 16.47 -1.93 -1.44
C GLU A 201 16.50 -0.92 -2.58
N LEU A 202 17.70 -0.43 -2.95
CA LEU A 202 17.87 0.56 -4.03
C LEU A 202 17.33 0.03 -5.36
N ALA A 203 17.62 -1.22 -5.71
CA ALA A 203 17.17 -1.83 -6.96
C ALA A 203 15.63 -1.92 -7.08
N VAL A 204 14.92 -1.98 -5.95
CA VAL A 204 13.45 -1.92 -5.91
C VAL A 204 12.98 -0.48 -6.05
N ALA A 205 13.65 0.46 -5.37
CA ALA A 205 13.31 1.88 -5.43
C ALA A 205 13.52 2.50 -6.82
N GLU A 206 14.55 2.08 -7.55
CA GLU A 206 14.85 2.54 -8.92
C GLU A 206 13.77 2.19 -9.96
N ARG A 207 12.82 1.29 -9.63
CA ARG A 207 11.63 1.05 -10.47
C ARG A 207 10.63 2.20 -10.42
N ALA A 208 10.63 2.99 -9.35
CA ALA A 208 9.80 4.17 -9.25
C ALA A 208 10.43 5.33 -10.03
N LYS A 209 9.58 6.17 -10.65
CA LYS A 209 10.05 7.37 -11.38
C LYS A 209 10.52 8.47 -10.46
N ARG A 210 10.14 8.44 -9.18
CA ARG A 210 10.48 9.45 -8.18
C ARG A 210 10.86 8.77 -6.87
N MET A 211 11.95 9.24 -6.31
CA MET A 211 12.48 8.69 -5.07
C MET A 211 12.47 9.77 -3.96
N MET A 212 12.02 9.39 -2.79
CA MET A 212 12.07 10.19 -1.58
C MET A 212 12.82 9.45 -0.48
N HIS A 213 13.40 10.21 0.42
CA HIS A 213 14.11 9.68 1.57
C HIS A 213 13.48 10.18 2.86
N ILE A 214 13.35 9.29 3.84
CA ILE A 214 12.92 9.67 5.18
C ILE A 214 14.03 9.33 6.19
N TYR A 215 14.48 10.33 6.92
CA TYR A 215 15.47 10.23 7.98
C TYR A 215 14.96 10.94 9.22
N ASP A 216 14.98 10.26 10.35
CA ASP A 216 14.54 10.81 11.64
C ASP A 216 13.21 11.58 11.54
N GLY A 217 12.24 10.99 10.83
CA GLY A 217 10.91 11.54 10.67
C GLY A 217 10.77 12.71 9.68
N ILE A 218 11.85 13.09 9.00
CA ILE A 218 11.84 14.16 8.00
C ILE A 218 11.88 13.56 6.60
N LEU A 219 10.91 13.92 5.77
CA LEU A 219 10.81 13.48 4.38
C LEU A 219 11.48 14.49 3.45
N SER A 220 12.34 14.02 2.55
CA SER A 220 13.08 14.86 1.59
C SER A 220 13.21 14.17 0.22
N GLY A 221 13.53 14.92 -0.82
CA GLY A 221 13.68 14.43 -2.19
C GLY A 221 12.41 14.63 -3.03
N GLY A 222 12.20 13.81 -4.03
CA GLY A 222 11.06 13.91 -4.98
C GLY A 222 11.48 14.46 -6.33
N GLU A 223 12.77 14.61 -6.59
CA GLU A 223 13.32 14.87 -7.92
C GLU A 223 13.12 13.61 -8.80
N GLU A 224 13.00 13.81 -10.12
CA GLU A 224 12.94 12.70 -11.07
C GLU A 224 14.24 11.90 -10.99
N ALA A 225 14.12 10.57 -10.90
CA ALA A 225 15.25 9.65 -10.84
C ALA A 225 15.97 9.56 -12.19
#